data_a0caaa2d0379fe53de59de0c56a880d6
#
_entry.id   a0caaa2d0379fe53de59de0c56a880d6
#
_cell.length_a   1.000
_cell.length_b   1.000
_cell.length_c   1.000
_cell.angle_alpha   90.00
_cell.angle_beta   90.00
_cell.angle_gamma   90.00
#
_symmetry.space_group_name_H-M   'P 1'
#
loop_
_entity.id
_entity.type
_entity.pdbx_description
1 polymer ?
#
loop_
_entity_poly.entity_id
_entity_poly.type
_entity_poly.pdbx_seq_one_letter_code
_entity_poly.pdbx_strand_id
1 'polypeptide(L)'
;NDKKDDVVIEKSNILLVGSTGTGKTLLARTLSEYLQVPFAIADATVLTEAGYVGEDVDNILVRLYQASNYDVQKTEQGIIYIDELDKIAKKSANTSITRDVSGEGVQQSLLKILEGTEAHIPPQGGRKHPEQPLIKINTSNILFICGGAFQNLDQIIGKRKNQNNIGFSKDKKVSNQLINLDALEAEDLVQFGFIPELIGRLPIIGTLDYLTKDALLSILIDPKNALIKQYQKMFLIEGVVLEITPDALLEIVDMAEKRKTGARALRSVMEK
;
A
#
# COMPACT_ATOMS: atom_id res chain seq x y z
N ASN A 1 30.84 32.70 10.59
CA ASN A 1 31.19 31.61 9.62
C ASN A 1 30.31 30.40 9.89
N ASP A 2 29.02 30.51 9.59
CA ASP A 2 28.15 29.36 9.52
C ASP A 2 28.56 28.55 8.28
N LYS A 3 29.20 27.42 8.50
CA LYS A 3 29.31 26.39 7.46
C LYS A 3 27.87 25.98 7.16
N LYS A 4 27.34 26.42 6.01
CA LYS A 4 26.15 25.82 5.44
C LYS A 4 26.41 24.34 5.33
N ASP A 5 25.64 23.56 6.05
CA ASP A 5 25.63 22.09 5.90
C ASP A 5 25.02 21.83 4.52
N ASP A 6 25.86 21.47 3.56
CA ASP A 6 25.45 21.21 2.16
C ASP A 6 24.85 19.80 2.00
N VAL A 7 24.53 19.12 3.10
CA VAL A 7 23.93 17.78 3.08
C VAL A 7 22.44 17.93 2.79
N VAL A 8 22.02 17.41 1.65
CA VAL A 8 20.63 17.31 1.26
C VAL A 8 20.08 15.94 1.69
N ILE A 9 19.04 15.96 2.52
CA ILE A 9 18.36 14.73 2.92
C ILE A 9 17.31 14.41 1.84
N GLU A 10 17.52 13.30 1.14
CA GLU A 10 16.55 12.81 0.15
C GLU A 10 15.42 12.04 0.83
N LYS A 11 14.21 12.12 0.24
CA LYS A 11 13.07 11.31 0.66
C LYS A 11 13.33 9.82 0.41
N SER A 12 12.78 8.97 1.25
CA SER A 12 12.78 7.52 1.05
C SER A 12 11.36 7.01 0.92
N ASN A 13 10.99 6.51 -0.26
CA ASN A 13 9.66 5.91 -0.46
C ASN A 13 9.58 4.55 0.26
N ILE A 14 8.36 4.13 0.60
CA ILE A 14 8.09 2.99 1.47
C ILE A 14 7.29 1.92 0.71
N LEU A 15 7.68 0.66 0.86
CA LEU A 15 6.91 -0.50 0.44
C LEU A 15 6.33 -1.20 1.67
N LEU A 16 5.00 -1.34 1.74
CA LEU A 16 4.30 -2.08 2.78
C LEU A 16 3.84 -3.44 2.25
N VAL A 17 4.38 -4.50 2.80
CA VAL A 17 4.07 -5.89 2.46
C VAL A 17 3.24 -6.52 3.57
N GLY A 18 2.10 -7.11 3.25
CA GLY A 18 1.26 -7.77 4.24
C GLY A 18 -0.11 -8.13 3.69
N SER A 19 -0.77 -9.10 4.28
CA SER A 19 -2.07 -9.59 3.82
C SER A 19 -3.14 -8.50 3.77
N THR A 20 -4.23 -8.77 3.08
CA THR A 20 -5.38 -7.86 3.03
C THR A 20 -5.98 -7.69 4.43
N GLY A 21 -6.31 -6.46 4.80
CA GLY A 21 -6.93 -6.15 6.09
C GLY A 21 -5.96 -6.02 7.27
N THR A 22 -4.64 -5.98 7.05
CA THR A 22 -3.62 -5.71 8.09
C THR A 22 -3.45 -4.24 8.44
N GLY A 23 -4.13 -3.32 7.74
CA GLY A 23 -4.11 -1.90 8.07
C GLY A 23 -3.14 -1.04 7.26
N LYS A 24 -2.54 -1.53 6.16
CA LYS A 24 -1.59 -0.76 5.31
C LYS A 24 -2.09 0.64 4.93
N THR A 25 -3.29 0.69 4.35
CA THR A 25 -3.93 1.96 3.94
C THR A 25 -4.22 2.86 5.15
N LEU A 26 -4.64 2.27 6.28
CA LEU A 26 -4.90 3.03 7.50
C LEU A 26 -3.62 3.65 8.05
N LEU A 27 -2.52 2.90 8.06
CA LEU A 27 -1.22 3.39 8.50
C LEU A 27 -0.77 4.61 7.69
N ALA A 28 -0.85 4.54 6.35
CA ALA A 28 -0.49 5.64 5.47
C ALA A 28 -1.39 6.88 5.68
N ARG A 29 -2.70 6.66 5.85
CA ARG A 29 -3.65 7.74 6.14
C ARG A 29 -3.36 8.39 7.49
N THR A 30 -3.18 7.61 8.55
CA THR A 30 -2.88 8.12 9.90
C THR A 30 -1.58 8.92 9.92
N LEU A 31 -0.57 8.48 9.16
CA LEU A 31 0.67 9.23 9.00
C LEU A 31 0.41 10.60 8.37
N SER A 32 -0.39 10.68 7.31
CA SER A 32 -0.73 11.95 6.66
C SER A 32 -1.52 12.90 7.57
N GLU A 33 -2.45 12.36 8.36
CA GLU A 33 -3.21 13.12 9.36
C GLU A 33 -2.30 13.66 10.48
N TYR A 34 -1.36 12.83 10.96
CA TYR A 34 -0.38 13.24 11.97
C TYR A 34 0.55 14.34 11.48
N LEU A 35 1.01 14.24 10.23
CA LEU A 35 1.88 15.23 9.60
C LEU A 35 1.11 16.45 9.06
N GLN A 36 -0.22 16.39 9.05
CA GLN A 36 -1.11 17.44 8.51
C GLN A 36 -0.81 17.78 7.04
N VAL A 37 -0.52 16.77 6.22
CA VAL A 37 -0.23 16.92 4.80
C VAL A 37 -1.34 16.32 3.93
N PRO A 38 -1.50 16.80 2.68
CA PRO A 38 -2.46 16.23 1.72
C PRO A 38 -2.22 14.74 1.49
N PHE A 39 -3.30 13.98 1.32
CA PHE A 39 -3.27 12.55 1.13
C PHE A 39 -4.11 12.11 -0.06
N ALA A 40 -3.53 11.30 -0.94
CA ALA A 40 -4.24 10.67 -2.03
C ALA A 40 -4.03 9.16 -2.05
N ILE A 41 -5.04 8.43 -2.54
CA ILE A 41 -5.00 6.98 -2.72
C ILE A 41 -5.13 6.68 -4.21
N ALA A 42 -4.30 5.78 -4.70
CA ALA A 42 -4.40 5.19 -6.02
C ALA A 42 -4.41 3.67 -5.92
N ASP A 43 -5.06 3.02 -6.87
CA ASP A 43 -5.05 1.57 -7.03
C ASP A 43 -4.19 1.24 -8.26
N ALA A 44 -3.15 0.44 -8.07
CA ALA A 44 -2.23 0.09 -9.15
C ALA A 44 -2.89 -0.71 -10.27
N THR A 45 -4.01 -1.40 -9.98
CA THR A 45 -4.71 -2.25 -10.96
C THR A 45 -5.45 -1.47 -12.05
N VAL A 46 -5.82 -0.22 -11.78
CA VAL A 46 -6.50 0.65 -12.75
C VAL A 46 -5.54 1.48 -13.59
N LEU A 47 -4.25 1.47 -13.22
CA LEU A 47 -3.22 2.23 -13.92
C LEU A 47 -2.81 1.55 -15.22
N THR A 48 -2.55 2.36 -16.23
CA THR A 48 -2.03 1.91 -17.52
C THR A 48 -0.89 2.81 -17.99
N GLU A 49 -0.09 2.29 -18.93
CA GLU A 49 0.90 3.12 -19.60
C GLU A 49 0.22 4.27 -20.38
N ALA A 50 0.83 5.45 -20.35
CA ALA A 50 0.29 6.63 -21.01
C ALA A 50 -0.09 6.37 -22.49
N GLY A 51 -1.31 6.77 -22.88
CA GLY A 51 -1.85 6.58 -24.24
C GLY A 51 -2.70 5.32 -24.44
N TYR A 52 -2.82 4.45 -23.44
CA TYR A 52 -3.71 3.28 -23.47
C TYR A 52 -5.02 3.53 -22.73
N VAL A 53 -5.95 2.58 -22.85
CA VAL A 53 -7.24 2.65 -22.13
C VAL A 53 -7.02 2.30 -20.66
N GLY A 54 -7.24 3.28 -19.78
CA GLY A 54 -7.06 3.18 -18.34
C GLY A 54 -6.71 4.53 -17.74
N GLU A 55 -6.35 4.54 -16.48
CA GLU A 55 -5.95 5.73 -15.76
C GLU A 55 -4.43 5.95 -15.91
N ASP A 56 -4.04 7.14 -16.39
CA ASP A 56 -2.64 7.52 -16.48
C ASP A 56 -2.05 7.70 -15.07
N VAL A 57 -0.80 7.32 -14.89
CA VAL A 57 -0.08 7.49 -13.62
C VAL A 57 -0.07 8.96 -13.16
N ASP A 58 -0.05 9.92 -14.08
CA ASP A 58 -0.14 11.35 -13.76
C ASP A 58 -1.45 11.74 -13.05
N ASN A 59 -2.54 10.99 -13.22
CA ASN A 59 -3.81 11.25 -12.54
C ASN A 59 -3.72 11.06 -11.01
N ILE A 60 -2.76 10.30 -10.54
CA ILE A 60 -2.47 10.17 -9.11
C ILE A 60 -2.10 11.54 -8.52
N LEU A 61 -1.27 12.31 -9.24
CA LEU A 61 -0.86 13.65 -8.84
C LEU A 61 -2.03 14.63 -8.88
N VAL A 62 -2.95 14.49 -9.85
CA VAL A 62 -4.18 15.29 -9.90
C VAL A 62 -5.04 15.07 -8.64
N ARG A 63 -5.19 13.81 -8.19
CA ARG A 63 -5.93 13.49 -6.96
C ARG A 63 -5.28 14.16 -5.73
N LEU A 64 -3.95 14.14 -5.64
CA LEU A 64 -3.24 14.81 -4.55
C LEU A 64 -3.41 16.34 -4.62
N TYR A 65 -3.37 16.92 -5.82
CA TYR A 65 -3.59 18.33 -6.05
C TYR A 65 -5.01 18.77 -5.65
N GLN A 66 -6.01 17.97 -5.95
CA GLN A 66 -7.38 18.19 -5.48
C GLN A 66 -7.48 18.09 -3.94
N ALA A 67 -6.83 17.09 -3.35
CA ALA A 67 -6.80 16.92 -1.89
C ALA A 67 -6.10 18.06 -1.15
N SER A 68 -5.19 18.78 -1.81
CA SER A 68 -4.51 19.97 -1.28
C SER A 68 -5.33 21.25 -1.44
N ASN A 69 -6.58 21.20 -1.93
CA ASN A 69 -7.38 22.33 -2.37
C ASN A 69 -6.70 23.17 -3.46
N TYR A 70 -6.06 22.52 -4.42
CA TYR A 70 -5.41 23.13 -5.58
C TYR A 70 -4.20 24.03 -5.21
N ASP A 71 -3.54 23.73 -4.11
CA ASP A 71 -2.33 24.39 -3.67
C ASP A 71 -1.10 23.55 -4.07
N VAL A 72 -0.29 24.07 -5.01
CA VAL A 72 0.91 23.35 -5.53
C VAL A 72 1.92 23.09 -4.41
N GLN A 73 2.21 24.08 -3.55
CA GLN A 73 3.22 23.94 -2.50
C GLN A 73 2.84 22.85 -1.48
N LYS A 74 1.56 22.79 -1.11
CA LYS A 74 1.06 21.73 -0.24
C LYS A 74 1.07 20.38 -0.95
N THR A 75 0.71 20.34 -2.23
CA THR A 75 0.74 19.11 -3.03
C THR A 75 2.14 18.47 -3.03
N GLU A 76 3.18 19.29 -3.23
CA GLU A 76 4.58 18.83 -3.29
C GLU A 76 5.10 18.28 -1.95
N GLN A 77 4.38 18.48 -0.85
CA GLN A 77 4.68 17.95 0.50
C GLN A 77 3.72 16.82 0.91
N GLY A 78 2.87 16.38 0.02
CA GLY A 78 1.83 15.39 0.30
C GLY A 78 2.33 13.96 0.36
N ILE A 79 1.39 13.06 0.69
CA ILE A 79 1.60 11.61 0.72
C ILE A 79 0.66 10.96 -0.30
N ILE A 80 1.21 10.09 -1.12
CA ILE A 80 0.46 9.23 -2.04
C ILE A 80 0.58 7.78 -1.58
N TYR A 81 -0.56 7.13 -1.36
CA TYR A 81 -0.62 5.70 -1.11
C TYR A 81 -1.07 4.96 -2.37
N ILE A 82 -0.24 4.05 -2.87
CA ILE A 82 -0.53 3.20 -4.03
C ILE A 82 -0.85 1.80 -3.51
N ASP A 83 -2.11 1.40 -3.58
CA ASP A 83 -2.55 0.07 -3.17
C ASP A 83 -2.41 -0.95 -4.29
N GLU A 84 -2.43 -2.23 -3.93
CA GLU A 84 -2.39 -3.38 -4.84
C GLU A 84 -1.17 -3.40 -5.79
N LEU A 85 -0.02 -2.87 -5.35
CA LEU A 85 1.20 -2.81 -6.17
C LEU A 85 1.63 -4.19 -6.67
N ASP A 86 1.40 -5.25 -5.89
CA ASP A 86 1.71 -6.64 -6.26
C ASP A 86 0.99 -7.12 -7.54
N LYS A 87 -0.08 -6.44 -7.97
CA LYS A 87 -0.86 -6.81 -9.15
C LYS A 87 -0.20 -6.38 -10.47
N ILE A 88 0.68 -5.39 -10.44
CA ILE A 88 1.44 -4.95 -11.61
C ILE A 88 2.79 -5.67 -11.77
N ALA A 89 3.06 -6.66 -10.91
CA ALA A 89 4.22 -7.52 -11.06
C ALA A 89 4.11 -8.34 -12.36
N LYS A 90 5.21 -8.46 -13.11
CA LYS A 90 5.27 -9.24 -14.34
C LYS A 90 5.04 -10.71 -14.04
N LYS A 91 4.00 -11.31 -14.60
CA LYS A 91 3.75 -12.74 -14.49
C LYS A 91 4.70 -13.49 -15.42
N SER A 92 5.68 -14.19 -14.86
CA SER A 92 6.56 -15.08 -15.63
C SER A 92 5.73 -16.20 -16.20
N ALA A 93 5.46 -16.22 -17.50
CA ALA A 93 5.16 -17.41 -18.28
C ALA A 93 4.43 -17.21 -19.62
N ASN A 94 4.21 -16.01 -20.09
CA ASN A 94 3.76 -15.88 -21.47
C ASN A 94 4.79 -15.07 -22.27
N THR A 95 5.58 -15.80 -23.06
CA THR A 95 6.41 -15.27 -24.17
C THR A 95 5.52 -14.72 -25.30
N SER A 96 4.47 -13.98 -24.96
CA SER A 96 3.79 -13.20 -25.99
C SER A 96 4.63 -11.97 -26.28
N ILE A 97 4.95 -11.79 -27.56
CA ILE A 97 5.71 -10.67 -28.14
C ILE A 97 4.98 -9.32 -27.96
N THR A 98 3.82 -9.30 -27.29
CA THR A 98 3.03 -8.11 -27.02
C THR A 98 3.57 -7.40 -25.79
N ARG A 99 3.82 -6.08 -25.95
CA ARG A 99 4.24 -5.19 -24.87
C ARG A 99 3.25 -5.27 -23.70
N ASP A 100 3.75 -5.55 -22.51
CA ASP A 100 2.94 -5.60 -21.29
C ASP A 100 2.64 -4.19 -20.78
N VAL A 101 1.52 -3.65 -21.22
CA VAL A 101 1.08 -2.27 -20.91
C VAL A 101 0.43 -2.14 -19.54
N SER A 102 0.08 -3.25 -18.90
CA SER A 102 -0.57 -3.31 -17.58
C SER A 102 0.38 -3.74 -16.46
N GLY A 103 1.51 -4.31 -16.77
CA GLY A 103 2.52 -4.74 -15.82
C GLY A 103 3.79 -3.87 -15.89
N GLU A 104 4.77 -4.28 -16.71
CA GLU A 104 6.06 -3.59 -16.79
C GLU A 104 5.93 -2.13 -17.25
N GLY A 105 5.02 -1.82 -18.19
CA GLY A 105 4.77 -0.44 -18.65
C GLY A 105 4.28 0.48 -17.53
N VAL A 106 3.43 -0.02 -16.62
CA VAL A 106 2.99 0.74 -15.44
C VAL A 106 4.13 0.93 -14.46
N GLN A 107 4.94 -0.11 -14.22
CA GLN A 107 6.12 0.00 -13.34
C GLN A 107 7.09 1.08 -13.85
N GLN A 108 7.36 1.14 -15.14
CA GLN A 108 8.20 2.16 -15.77
C GLN A 108 7.59 3.57 -15.64
N SER A 109 6.27 3.69 -15.73
CA SER A 109 5.59 4.98 -15.57
C SER A 109 5.61 5.46 -14.12
N LEU A 110 5.41 4.55 -13.15
CA LEU A 110 5.53 4.83 -11.72
C LEU A 110 6.96 5.25 -11.35
N LEU A 111 7.96 4.60 -11.93
CA LEU A 111 9.37 4.91 -11.67
C LEU A 111 9.65 6.40 -11.85
N LYS A 112 9.14 7.01 -12.92
CA LYS A 112 9.35 8.44 -13.23
C LYS A 112 8.91 9.36 -12.09
N ILE A 113 7.72 9.12 -11.51
CA ILE A 113 7.21 9.96 -10.41
C ILE A 113 7.87 9.65 -9.07
N LEU A 114 8.34 8.42 -8.87
CA LEU A 114 9.05 8.00 -7.66
C LEU A 114 10.47 8.57 -7.59
N GLU A 115 11.13 8.73 -8.73
CA GLU A 115 12.48 9.30 -8.83
C GLU A 115 12.56 10.79 -8.49
N GLY A 116 11.45 11.49 -8.58
CA GLY A 116 11.42 12.94 -8.42
C GLY A 116 11.59 13.66 -9.75
N THR A 117 10.50 14.14 -10.30
CA THR A 117 10.45 14.84 -11.60
C THR A 117 9.46 15.99 -11.55
N GLU A 118 9.61 16.94 -12.46
CA GLU A 118 8.58 17.95 -12.72
C GLU A 118 7.51 17.35 -13.62
N ALA A 119 6.40 16.99 -13.04
CA ALA A 119 5.23 16.47 -13.75
C ALA A 119 4.32 17.61 -14.21
N HIS A 120 3.75 17.46 -15.40
CA HIS A 120 2.82 18.43 -15.98
C HIS A 120 1.43 17.81 -16.02
N ILE A 121 0.54 18.28 -15.14
CA ILE A 121 -0.79 17.72 -14.98
C ILE A 121 -1.88 18.69 -15.45
N PRO A 122 -3.01 18.19 -16.00
CA PRO A 122 -4.18 19.02 -16.26
C PRO A 122 -4.87 19.41 -14.95
N PRO A 123 -5.35 20.67 -14.79
CA PRO A 123 -5.91 21.17 -13.53
C PRO A 123 -7.15 20.40 -13.05
N GLN A 124 -7.94 19.85 -13.96
CA GLN A 124 -9.19 19.12 -13.65
C GLN A 124 -9.08 17.60 -13.83
N GLY A 125 -7.90 17.09 -14.17
CA GLY A 125 -7.71 15.70 -14.53
C GLY A 125 -8.16 15.38 -15.97
N GLY A 126 -8.06 14.11 -16.35
CA GLY A 126 -8.39 13.66 -17.69
C GLY A 126 -7.23 13.73 -18.69
N ARG A 127 -7.53 13.63 -19.99
CA ARG A 127 -6.50 13.64 -21.03
C ARG A 127 -5.92 15.04 -21.22
N LYS A 128 -4.60 15.13 -21.39
CA LYS A 128 -3.90 16.38 -21.71
C LYS A 128 -4.36 16.87 -23.10
N HIS A 129 -4.95 18.06 -23.16
CA HIS A 129 -5.27 18.73 -24.42
C HIS A 129 -4.19 19.76 -24.74
N PRO A 130 -3.78 19.93 -26.03
CA PRO A 130 -2.70 20.84 -26.42
C PRO A 130 -2.90 22.32 -26.00
N GLU A 131 -4.16 22.75 -25.92
CA GLU A 131 -4.51 24.14 -25.61
C GLU A 131 -4.78 24.39 -24.10
N GLN A 132 -4.74 23.35 -23.28
CA GLN A 132 -5.03 23.47 -21.84
C GLN A 132 -3.75 23.81 -21.07
N PRO A 133 -3.76 24.87 -20.21
CA PRO A 133 -2.62 25.17 -19.38
C PRO A 133 -2.38 24.01 -18.39
N LEU A 134 -1.15 23.50 -18.39
CA LEU A 134 -0.75 22.42 -17.49
C LEU A 134 -0.14 23.03 -16.20
N ILE A 135 -0.39 22.38 -15.10
CA ILE A 135 0.19 22.71 -13.81
C ILE A 135 1.45 21.88 -13.60
N LYS A 136 2.51 22.54 -13.17
CA LYS A 136 3.79 21.91 -12.85
C LYS A 136 3.80 21.50 -11.39
N ILE A 137 4.12 20.23 -11.12
CA ILE A 137 4.26 19.68 -9.77
C ILE A 137 5.59 18.94 -9.69
N ASN A 138 6.42 19.33 -8.74
CA ASN A 138 7.67 18.63 -8.45
C ASN A 138 7.41 17.48 -7.47
N THR A 139 7.68 16.25 -7.91
CA THR A 139 7.43 15.05 -7.11
C THR A 139 8.56 14.71 -6.14
N SER A 140 9.65 15.47 -6.13
CA SER A 140 10.85 15.16 -5.32
C SER A 140 10.57 15.07 -3.82
N ASN A 141 9.60 15.85 -3.29
CA ASN A 141 9.25 15.85 -1.86
C ASN A 141 7.92 15.14 -1.55
N ILE A 142 7.22 14.62 -2.56
CA ILE A 142 6.02 13.82 -2.35
C ILE A 142 6.44 12.44 -1.82
N LEU A 143 5.95 12.02 -0.66
CA LEU A 143 6.20 10.70 -0.12
C LEU A 143 5.27 9.68 -0.76
N PHE A 144 5.86 8.67 -1.42
CA PHE A 144 5.11 7.55 -1.94
C PHE A 144 5.19 6.36 -0.98
N ILE A 145 4.03 5.83 -0.61
CA ILE A 145 3.87 4.62 0.18
C ILE A 145 3.14 3.63 -0.71
N CYS A 146 3.80 2.55 -1.08
CA CYS A 146 3.25 1.51 -1.93
C CYS A 146 2.84 0.31 -1.07
N GLY A 147 1.66 -0.26 -1.30
CA GLY A 147 1.16 -1.40 -0.54
C GLY A 147 0.72 -2.56 -1.43
N GLY A 148 0.89 -3.79 -0.94
CA GLY A 148 0.42 -4.98 -1.62
C GLY A 148 0.29 -6.18 -0.68
N ALA A 149 -0.47 -7.18 -1.11
CA ALA A 149 -0.62 -8.43 -0.38
C ALA A 149 0.53 -9.42 -0.62
N PHE A 150 1.15 -9.36 -1.79
CA PHE A 150 2.31 -10.18 -2.19
C PHE A 150 2.09 -11.68 -1.95
N GLN A 151 0.97 -12.20 -2.44
CA GLN A 151 0.65 -13.63 -2.29
C GLN A 151 1.76 -14.50 -2.87
N ASN A 152 2.14 -15.56 -2.14
CA ASN A 152 3.22 -16.50 -2.47
C ASN A 152 4.65 -15.94 -2.41
N LEU A 153 4.86 -14.72 -1.93
CA LEU A 153 6.20 -14.17 -1.68
C LEU A 153 6.96 -15.02 -0.65
N ASP A 154 6.25 -15.57 0.33
CA ASP A 154 6.73 -16.54 1.31
C ASP A 154 7.42 -17.75 0.67
N GLN A 155 6.86 -18.28 -0.43
CA GLN A 155 7.45 -19.40 -1.17
C GLN A 155 8.76 -19.01 -1.86
N ILE A 156 8.88 -17.76 -2.36
CA ILE A 156 10.09 -17.24 -2.97
C ILE A 156 11.21 -17.14 -1.92
N ILE A 157 10.91 -16.52 -0.77
CA ILE A 157 11.83 -16.41 0.37
C ILE A 157 12.26 -17.79 0.85
N GLY A 158 11.31 -18.72 0.96
CA GLY A 158 11.59 -20.11 1.37
C GLY A 158 12.53 -20.85 0.42
N LYS A 159 12.37 -20.67 -0.90
CA LYS A 159 13.27 -21.24 -1.91
C LYS A 159 14.68 -20.66 -1.80
N ARG A 160 14.84 -19.35 -1.65
CA ARG A 160 16.13 -18.70 -1.49
C ARG A 160 16.87 -19.22 -0.25
N LYS A 161 16.19 -19.29 0.90
CA LYS A 161 16.78 -19.82 2.15
C LYS A 161 17.19 -21.30 2.04
N ASN A 162 16.42 -22.11 1.32
CA ASN A 162 16.74 -23.53 1.16
C ASN A 162 17.88 -23.80 0.16
N GLN A 163 18.07 -22.93 -0.84
CA GLN A 163 19.20 -23.03 -1.77
C GLN A 163 20.54 -22.78 -1.09
N ASN A 164 20.57 -21.98 -0.02
CA ASN A 164 21.80 -21.75 0.76
C ASN A 164 22.14 -22.91 1.71
N ASN A 165 21.28 -23.91 1.86
CA ASN A 165 21.52 -25.12 2.68
C ASN A 165 21.90 -26.32 1.80
N ILE A 166 22.94 -26.24 0.99
CA ILE A 166 23.54 -27.38 0.29
C ILE A 166 24.34 -28.20 1.30
N GLY A 167 23.66 -29.06 2.05
CA GLY A 167 24.27 -30.01 2.98
C GLY A 167 23.29 -31.10 3.32
N PHE A 168 23.69 -32.35 3.11
CA PHE A 168 22.98 -33.60 3.34
C PHE A 168 22.12 -33.63 4.62
N SER A 169 20.84 -33.28 4.51
CA SER A 169 19.81 -33.72 5.44
C SER A 169 18.50 -33.89 4.69
N LYS A 170 18.31 -35.12 4.18
CA LYS A 170 16.98 -35.68 3.93
C LYS A 170 16.26 -35.67 5.28
N ASP A 171 15.12 -35.09 5.35
CA ASP A 171 14.14 -35.00 6.43
C ASP A 171 14.03 -33.60 7.07
N LYS A 172 13.45 -32.67 6.30
CA LYS A 172 12.56 -31.70 6.94
C LYS A 172 11.29 -31.64 6.14
N LYS A 173 10.25 -32.32 6.65
CA LYS A 173 8.86 -31.98 6.38
C LYS A 173 8.78 -30.44 6.31
N VAL A 174 8.23 -29.92 5.24
CA VAL A 174 7.80 -28.53 5.13
C VAL A 174 6.85 -28.32 6.30
N SER A 175 7.40 -28.00 7.46
CA SER A 175 6.62 -27.48 8.56
C SER A 175 6.05 -26.18 8.03
N ASN A 176 4.75 -25.99 8.18
CA ASN A 176 4.05 -24.72 8.04
C ASN A 176 4.57 -23.72 9.10
N GLN A 177 5.87 -23.47 9.11
CA GLN A 177 6.44 -22.33 9.82
C GLN A 177 5.99 -21.13 9.00
N LEU A 178 5.23 -20.27 9.63
CA LEU A 178 4.97 -18.91 9.20
C LEU A 178 6.31 -18.35 8.70
N ILE A 179 6.48 -18.26 7.37
CA ILE A 179 7.72 -17.78 6.80
C ILE A 179 7.79 -16.33 7.20
N ASN A 180 8.79 -16.02 8.01
CA ASN A 180 8.98 -14.72 8.57
C ASN A 180 9.28 -13.74 7.42
N LEU A 181 8.35 -12.84 7.12
CA LEU A 181 8.51 -11.79 6.13
C LEU A 181 9.67 -10.83 6.47
N ASP A 182 10.14 -10.84 7.73
CA ASP A 182 11.31 -10.04 8.16
C ASP A 182 12.61 -10.41 7.41
N ALA A 183 12.62 -11.55 6.72
CA ALA A 183 13.72 -11.97 5.88
C ALA A 183 13.56 -11.59 4.42
N LEU A 184 12.64 -10.70 4.10
CA LEU A 184 12.41 -10.20 2.75
C LEU A 184 13.61 -9.37 2.28
N GLU A 185 14.10 -9.69 1.08
CA GLU A 185 15.17 -8.98 0.40
C GLU A 185 14.69 -8.45 -0.95
N ALA A 186 15.42 -7.46 -1.49
CA ALA A 186 15.11 -6.86 -2.80
C ALA A 186 15.07 -7.91 -3.92
N GLU A 187 15.93 -8.92 -3.86
CA GLU A 187 15.98 -10.02 -4.84
C GLU A 187 14.69 -10.83 -4.88
N ASP A 188 14.02 -11.03 -3.75
CA ASP A 188 12.74 -11.75 -3.69
C ASP A 188 11.64 -11.00 -4.45
N LEU A 189 11.65 -9.67 -4.37
CA LEU A 189 10.72 -8.80 -5.10
C LEU A 189 10.99 -8.79 -6.61
N VAL A 190 12.26 -8.85 -7.00
CA VAL A 190 12.64 -9.01 -8.42
C VAL A 190 12.17 -10.37 -8.94
N GLN A 191 12.35 -11.46 -8.17
CA GLN A 191 11.83 -12.78 -8.51
C GLN A 191 10.29 -12.82 -8.53
N PHE A 192 9.64 -11.99 -7.74
CA PHE A 192 8.18 -11.85 -7.74
C PHE A 192 7.65 -11.21 -9.04
N GLY A 193 8.49 -10.42 -9.73
CA GLY A 193 8.16 -9.81 -11.03
C GLY A 193 8.28 -8.30 -11.09
N PHE A 194 8.95 -7.68 -10.14
CA PHE A 194 9.25 -6.25 -10.19
C PHE A 194 10.55 -5.96 -10.94
N ILE A 195 10.61 -4.79 -11.60
CA ILE A 195 11.87 -4.31 -12.20
C ILE A 195 12.81 -3.84 -11.09
N PRO A 196 14.11 -4.15 -11.18
CA PRO A 196 15.09 -3.77 -10.15
C PRO A 196 15.11 -2.27 -9.86
N GLU A 197 14.93 -1.44 -10.89
CA GLU A 197 14.93 0.02 -10.78
C GLU A 197 13.81 0.52 -9.86
N LEU A 198 12.61 -0.07 -9.96
CA LEU A 198 11.47 0.30 -9.11
C LEU A 198 11.73 -0.06 -7.65
N ILE A 199 12.29 -1.25 -7.40
CA ILE A 199 12.64 -1.68 -6.04
C ILE A 199 13.72 -0.78 -5.45
N GLY A 200 14.70 -0.36 -6.25
CA GLY A 200 15.71 0.61 -5.83
C GLY A 200 15.15 1.97 -5.38
N ARG A 201 13.92 2.33 -5.83
CA ARG A 201 13.22 3.57 -5.40
C ARG A 201 12.26 3.36 -4.24
N LEU A 202 12.16 2.14 -3.71
CA LEU A 202 11.39 1.75 -2.53
C LEU A 202 12.32 1.13 -1.47
N PRO A 203 13.30 1.88 -0.97
CA PRO A 203 14.37 1.34 -0.12
C PRO A 203 13.89 0.92 1.27
N ILE A 204 12.77 1.45 1.74
CA ILE A 204 12.20 1.10 3.03
C ILE A 204 11.11 0.06 2.82
N ILE A 205 11.33 -1.15 3.33
CA ILE A 205 10.36 -2.24 3.27
C ILE A 205 9.83 -2.47 4.68
N GLY A 206 8.52 -2.28 4.86
CA GLY A 206 7.81 -2.60 6.09
C GLY A 206 6.92 -3.82 5.90
N THR A 207 7.04 -4.79 6.79
CA THR A 207 6.20 -5.99 6.80
C THR A 207 5.11 -5.86 7.84
N LEU A 208 3.89 -6.29 7.50
CA LEU A 208 2.76 -6.33 8.42
C LEU A 208 2.29 -7.78 8.58
N ASP A 209 2.37 -8.26 9.80
CA ASP A 209 1.95 -9.60 10.15
C ASP A 209 0.44 -9.79 10.11
N TYR A 210 0.01 -11.05 10.12
CA TYR A 210 -1.39 -11.38 10.32
C TYR A 210 -1.86 -10.90 11.69
N LEU A 211 -3.07 -10.33 11.73
CA LEU A 211 -3.67 -9.89 12.97
C LEU A 211 -4.01 -11.09 13.84
N THR A 212 -3.50 -11.09 15.08
CA THR A 212 -3.86 -12.05 16.10
C THR A 212 -5.28 -11.77 16.64
N LYS A 213 -5.89 -12.72 17.36
CA LYS A 213 -7.18 -12.51 18.02
C LYS A 213 -7.16 -11.32 18.96
N ASP A 214 -6.10 -11.18 19.75
CA ASP A 214 -5.95 -10.06 20.68
C ASP A 214 -5.86 -8.72 19.92
N ALA A 215 -5.14 -8.68 18.81
CA ALA A 215 -5.08 -7.50 17.96
C ALA A 215 -6.45 -7.16 17.35
N LEU A 216 -7.21 -8.16 16.88
CA LEU A 216 -8.57 -7.95 16.35
C LEU A 216 -9.52 -7.44 17.46
N LEU A 217 -9.39 -7.95 18.67
CA LEU A 217 -10.17 -7.48 19.83
C LEU A 217 -9.82 -6.02 20.16
N SER A 218 -8.53 -5.69 20.24
CA SER A 218 -8.08 -4.32 20.45
C SER A 218 -8.57 -3.36 19.36
N ILE A 219 -8.52 -3.75 18.08
CA ILE A 219 -9.05 -2.96 16.96
C ILE A 219 -10.55 -2.70 17.12
N LEU A 220 -11.28 -3.67 17.66
CA LEU A 220 -12.73 -3.59 17.85
C LEU A 220 -13.13 -2.59 18.95
N ILE A 221 -12.30 -2.41 19.99
CA ILE A 221 -12.66 -1.71 21.24
C ILE A 221 -11.85 -0.42 21.48
N ASP A 222 -10.51 -0.47 21.31
CA ASP A 222 -9.60 0.56 21.82
C ASP A 222 -9.61 1.89 21.06
N PRO A 223 -9.57 1.93 19.71
CA PRO A 223 -9.47 3.17 18.97
C PRO A 223 -10.58 4.17 19.33
N LYS A 224 -10.29 5.47 19.21
CA LYS A 224 -11.30 6.52 19.38
C LYS A 224 -12.54 6.25 18.53
N ASN A 225 -12.32 5.79 17.30
CA ASN A 225 -13.34 5.45 16.31
C ASN A 225 -13.53 3.92 16.18
N ALA A 226 -13.38 3.18 17.28
CA ALA A 226 -13.57 1.74 17.28
C ALA A 226 -14.97 1.37 16.77
N LEU A 227 -15.08 0.24 16.08
CA LEU A 227 -16.30 -0.18 15.43
C LEU A 227 -17.46 -0.27 16.41
N ILE A 228 -17.24 -0.83 17.59
CA ILE A 228 -18.21 -0.91 18.68
C ILE A 228 -18.76 0.48 19.05
N LYS A 229 -17.86 1.46 19.24
CA LYS A 229 -18.26 2.82 19.62
C LYS A 229 -19.10 3.50 18.53
N GLN A 230 -18.83 3.18 17.27
CA GLN A 230 -19.64 3.68 16.14
C GLN A 230 -21.07 3.13 16.21
N TYR A 231 -21.24 1.81 16.45
CA TYR A 231 -22.57 1.21 16.59
C TYR A 231 -23.29 1.69 17.83
N GLN A 232 -22.61 1.78 18.97
CA GLN A 232 -23.19 2.34 20.20
C GLN A 232 -23.74 3.75 19.95
N LYS A 233 -22.98 4.60 19.24
CA LYS A 233 -23.43 5.95 18.89
C LYS A 233 -24.63 5.95 17.93
N MET A 234 -24.64 5.06 16.93
CA MET A 234 -25.77 4.92 16.01
C MET A 234 -27.07 4.54 16.75
N PHE A 235 -27.01 3.50 17.59
CA PHE A 235 -28.17 3.07 18.39
C PHE A 235 -28.65 4.13 19.37
N LEU A 236 -27.69 4.87 19.96
CA LEU A 236 -28.04 5.95 20.89
C LEU A 236 -28.81 7.09 20.20
N ILE A 237 -28.52 7.40 18.93
CA ILE A 237 -29.28 8.37 18.13
C ILE A 237 -30.73 7.94 17.96
N GLU A 238 -31.00 6.63 17.86
CA GLU A 238 -32.34 6.04 17.80
C GLU A 238 -32.98 5.84 19.18
N GLY A 239 -32.34 6.34 20.24
CA GLY A 239 -32.82 6.21 21.62
C GLY A 239 -32.61 4.83 22.25
N VAL A 240 -31.76 3.99 21.66
CA VAL A 240 -31.45 2.63 22.12
C VAL A 240 -30.05 2.58 22.72
N VAL A 241 -29.89 1.96 23.89
CA VAL A 241 -28.56 1.70 24.48
C VAL A 241 -28.10 0.32 24.04
N LEU A 242 -26.99 0.27 23.27
CA LEU A 242 -26.37 -0.99 22.86
C LEU A 242 -25.26 -1.38 23.83
N GLU A 243 -25.47 -2.51 24.52
CA GLU A 243 -24.46 -3.16 25.37
C GLU A 243 -24.00 -4.47 24.73
N ILE A 244 -22.69 -4.67 24.63
CA ILE A 244 -22.09 -5.88 24.05
C ILE A 244 -21.29 -6.55 25.17
N THR A 245 -21.64 -7.78 25.48
CA THR A 245 -20.94 -8.56 26.51
C THR A 245 -19.54 -8.97 26.06
N PRO A 246 -18.59 -9.21 26.99
CA PRO A 246 -17.25 -9.71 26.62
C PRO A 246 -17.27 -11.00 25.79
N ASP A 247 -18.19 -11.92 26.10
CA ASP A 247 -18.34 -13.18 25.37
C ASP A 247 -18.78 -12.94 23.91
N ALA A 248 -19.69 -11.99 23.68
CA ALA A 248 -20.12 -11.61 22.34
C ALA A 248 -18.97 -10.99 21.54
N LEU A 249 -18.09 -10.20 22.18
CA LEU A 249 -16.90 -9.65 21.54
C LEU A 249 -15.94 -10.75 21.08
N LEU A 250 -15.70 -11.76 21.91
CA LEU A 250 -14.85 -12.90 21.56
C LEU A 250 -15.46 -13.70 20.40
N GLU A 251 -16.77 -13.92 20.40
CA GLU A 251 -17.44 -14.62 19.29
C GLU A 251 -17.33 -13.84 17.97
N ILE A 252 -17.47 -12.50 18.01
CA ILE A 252 -17.27 -11.64 16.83
C ILE A 252 -15.85 -11.80 16.30
N VAL A 253 -14.84 -11.80 17.17
CA VAL A 253 -13.44 -11.99 16.78
C VAL A 253 -13.21 -13.37 16.20
N ASP A 254 -13.73 -14.43 16.79
CA ASP A 254 -13.62 -15.80 16.30
C ASP A 254 -14.27 -15.98 14.91
N MET A 255 -15.43 -15.37 14.70
CA MET A 255 -16.06 -15.35 13.38
C MET A 255 -15.27 -14.55 12.36
N ALA A 256 -14.66 -13.45 12.76
CA ALA A 256 -13.83 -12.62 11.87
C ALA A 256 -12.54 -13.34 11.49
N GLU A 257 -11.87 -14.02 12.42
CA GLU A 257 -10.66 -14.80 12.15
C GLU A 257 -10.92 -15.92 11.13
N LYS A 258 -12.03 -16.65 11.26
CA LYS A 258 -12.43 -17.70 10.30
C LYS A 258 -12.55 -17.19 8.86
N ARG A 259 -12.86 -15.90 8.65
CA ARG A 259 -12.97 -15.29 7.31
C ARG A 259 -11.65 -14.95 6.66
N LYS A 260 -10.54 -14.93 7.40
CA LYS A 260 -9.18 -14.65 6.90
C LYS A 260 -9.01 -13.34 6.11
N THR A 261 -9.88 -12.34 6.32
CA THR A 261 -9.85 -11.03 5.66
C THR A 261 -9.39 -9.90 6.59
N GLY A 262 -8.73 -10.27 7.70
CA GLY A 262 -8.19 -9.33 8.68
C GLY A 262 -9.27 -8.44 9.32
N ALA A 263 -8.94 -7.21 9.66
CA ALA A 263 -9.85 -6.29 10.34
C ALA A 263 -11.14 -5.96 9.53
N ARG A 264 -11.12 -6.12 8.19
CA ARG A 264 -12.33 -5.94 7.36
C ARG A 264 -13.44 -6.94 7.71
N ALA A 265 -13.06 -8.13 8.21
CA ALA A 265 -14.04 -9.14 8.64
C ALA A 265 -14.89 -8.68 9.82
N LEU A 266 -14.32 -7.89 10.74
CA LEU A 266 -15.02 -7.42 11.94
C LEU A 266 -16.31 -6.68 11.59
N ARG A 267 -16.23 -5.70 10.68
CA ARG A 267 -17.42 -4.96 10.22
C ARG A 267 -18.46 -5.90 9.62
N SER A 268 -18.04 -6.77 8.70
CA SER A 268 -18.97 -7.66 8.01
C SER A 268 -19.57 -8.76 8.90
N VAL A 269 -18.99 -9.02 10.07
CA VAL A 269 -19.58 -9.90 11.10
C VAL A 269 -20.63 -9.13 11.91
N MET A 270 -20.33 -7.89 12.28
CA MET A 270 -21.25 -7.06 13.07
C MET A 270 -22.49 -6.59 12.30
N GLU A 271 -22.43 -6.55 10.96
CA GLU A 271 -23.54 -6.17 10.08
C GLU A 271 -24.49 -7.35 9.77
N LYS A 272 -24.25 -8.53 10.29
CA LYS A 272 -25.12 -9.72 10.22
C LYS A 272 -25.99 -9.88 11.45
#